data_110d27460facc3bbbb563375016229e3
#
_entry.id   110d27460facc3bbbb563375016229e3
#
_cell.length_a   1.000
_cell.length_b   1.000
_cell.length_c   1.000
_cell.angle_alpha   90.00
_cell.angle_beta   90.00
_cell.angle_gamma   90.00
#
_symmetry.space_group_name_H-M   'P 1'
#
loop_
_entity.id
_entity.type
_entity.pdbx_description
1 polymer ?
#
loop_
_entity_poly.entity_id
_entity_poly.type
_entity_poly.pdbx_seq_one_letter_code
_entity_poly.pdbx_strand_id
1 'polypeptide(L)'
;SAVFMQVETPLAEPILGAEASSLLSRSRLHREGLFPDLARTIAWQMLGCRMNGAARRLFITGKAMEIVAHVINSTIEEEKHGAWSPRELECFHEARSILLAELADPPSVTELARRVGTNAKKLGAGFNALFGQPVYAFVKTSRLDAARQMLEAGETSVTNVARYVGYQPQHFATEFRRRFGI
;
A
#
# COMPACT_ATOMS: atom_id res chain seq x y z
N SER A 1 -13.86 -6.06 7.09
CA SER A 1 -13.78 -5.32 8.37
C SER A 1 -13.05 -4.01 8.10
N ALA A 2 -13.63 -2.88 8.48
CA ALA A 2 -13.02 -1.57 8.38
C ALA A 2 -12.40 -1.19 9.73
N VAL A 3 -11.23 -0.55 9.69
CA VAL A 3 -10.61 0.07 10.87
C VAL A 3 -10.80 1.57 10.73
N PHE A 4 -11.46 2.17 11.72
CA PHE A 4 -11.64 3.60 11.80
C PHE A 4 -10.73 4.14 12.90
N MET A 5 -9.99 5.21 12.59
CA MET A 5 -9.22 5.98 13.56
C MET A 5 -9.70 7.43 13.49
N GLN A 6 -10.14 7.94 14.61
CA GLN A 6 -10.50 9.34 14.76
C GLN A 6 -9.47 10.02 15.67
N VAL A 7 -8.84 11.08 15.17
CA VAL A 7 -7.93 11.92 15.96
C VAL A 7 -8.63 13.26 16.21
N GLU A 8 -8.89 13.55 17.47
CA GLU A 8 -9.49 14.84 17.85
C GLU A 8 -8.43 15.93 17.84
N THR A 9 -8.69 17.04 17.16
CA THR A 9 -7.77 18.17 17.01
C THR A 9 -7.17 18.68 18.33
N PRO A 10 -7.92 18.77 19.44
CA PRO A 10 -7.36 19.22 20.72
C PRO A 10 -6.29 18.32 21.32
N LEU A 11 -6.29 17.02 20.94
CA LEU A 11 -5.29 16.05 21.39
C LEU A 11 -4.12 15.94 20.41
N ALA A 12 -4.31 16.31 19.17
CA ALA A 12 -3.30 16.21 18.14
C ALA A 12 -2.19 17.27 18.32
N GLU A 13 -2.55 18.51 18.56
CA GLU A 13 -1.61 19.62 18.62
C GLU A 13 -0.54 19.50 19.73
N PRO A 14 -0.87 19.14 20.99
CA PRO A 14 0.14 18.96 22.02
C PRO A 14 1.12 17.81 21.76
N ILE A 15 0.70 16.80 20.97
CA ILE A 15 1.49 15.60 20.70
C ILE A 15 2.28 15.73 19.40
N LEU A 16 1.67 16.32 18.37
CA LEU A 16 2.19 16.35 17.00
C LEU A 16 2.82 17.70 16.63
N GLY A 17 2.53 18.75 17.40
CA GLY A 17 2.89 20.14 17.07
C GLY A 17 1.94 20.79 16.06
N ALA A 18 2.00 22.11 15.97
CA ALA A 18 1.09 22.92 15.14
C ALA A 18 1.22 22.62 13.64
N GLU A 19 2.43 22.37 13.15
CA GLU A 19 2.69 22.06 11.73
C GLU A 19 2.02 20.75 11.32
N ALA A 20 2.23 19.68 12.07
CA ALA A 20 1.64 18.37 11.79
C ALA A 20 0.11 18.38 11.93
N SER A 21 -0.43 19.12 12.91
CA SER A 21 -1.87 19.31 13.06
C SER A 21 -2.48 20.07 11.88
N SER A 22 -1.79 21.08 11.36
CA SER A 22 -2.19 21.81 10.14
C SER A 22 -2.17 20.91 8.90
N LEU A 23 -1.15 20.06 8.73
CA LEU A 23 -1.07 19.09 7.64
C LEU A 23 -2.20 18.06 7.71
N LEU A 24 -2.50 17.54 8.89
CA LEU A 24 -3.61 16.61 9.11
C LEU A 24 -4.98 17.25 8.81
N SER A 25 -5.21 18.49 9.18
CA SER A 25 -6.48 19.18 8.90
C SER A 25 -6.66 19.47 7.40
N ARG A 26 -5.59 19.63 6.65
CA ARG A 26 -5.60 19.81 5.18
C ARG A 26 -5.65 18.48 4.43
N SER A 27 -5.13 17.40 5.03
CA SER A 27 -5.27 16.07 4.45
C SER A 27 -6.75 15.70 4.41
N ARG A 28 -7.29 15.45 3.24
CA ARG A 28 -8.67 14.93 3.10
C ARG A 28 -8.68 13.49 3.58
N LEU A 29 -8.79 13.28 4.89
CA LEU A 29 -8.75 11.99 5.59
C LEU A 29 -9.90 11.02 5.20
N HIS A 30 -10.81 11.42 4.30
CA HIS A 30 -11.86 10.57 3.73
C HIS A 30 -11.38 9.79 2.51
N ARG A 31 -10.10 9.48 2.39
CA ARG A 31 -9.58 8.65 1.29
C ARG A 31 -9.64 7.18 1.69
N GLU A 32 -10.63 6.50 1.19
CA GLU A 32 -10.60 5.04 1.14
C GLU A 32 -9.35 4.60 0.36
N GLY A 33 -8.49 3.81 1.00
CA GLY A 33 -7.40 3.12 0.32
C GLY A 33 -6.03 3.79 0.30
N LEU A 34 -5.73 4.80 1.11
CA LEU A 34 -4.44 5.51 1.07
C LEU A 34 -3.22 4.60 1.31
N PHE A 35 -3.34 3.61 2.21
CA PHE A 35 -2.31 2.60 2.51
C PHE A 35 -2.94 1.27 2.91
N PRO A 36 -3.64 0.56 2.00
CA PRO A 36 -4.42 -0.62 2.40
C PRO A 36 -3.56 -1.71 3.02
N ASP A 37 -2.35 -1.93 2.52
CA ASP A 37 -1.47 -2.99 3.00
C ASP A 37 -0.76 -2.60 4.31
N LEU A 38 -0.30 -1.36 4.43
CA LEU A 38 0.31 -0.84 5.65
C LEU A 38 -0.72 -0.72 6.77
N ALA A 39 -1.86 -0.08 6.51
CA ALA A 39 -2.93 0.07 7.49
C ALA A 39 -3.44 -1.29 7.97
N ARG A 40 -3.58 -2.26 7.06
CA ARG A 40 -3.95 -3.63 7.40
C ARG A 40 -2.91 -4.29 8.29
N THR A 41 -1.62 -4.17 7.96
CA THR A 41 -0.52 -4.72 8.75
C THR A 41 -0.52 -4.13 10.17
N ILE A 42 -0.64 -2.81 10.29
CA ILE A 42 -0.68 -2.13 11.59
C ILE A 42 -1.94 -2.55 12.36
N ALA A 43 -3.10 -2.64 11.71
CA ALA A 43 -4.34 -3.09 12.33
C ALA A 43 -4.22 -4.52 12.88
N TRP A 44 -3.63 -5.44 12.11
CA TRP A 44 -3.36 -6.81 12.58
C TRP A 44 -2.43 -6.84 13.78
N GLN A 45 -1.38 -6.01 13.80
CA GLN A 45 -0.49 -5.89 14.95
C GLN A 45 -1.23 -5.37 16.19
N MET A 46 -2.11 -4.37 16.02
CA MET A 46 -2.93 -3.82 17.12
C MET A 46 -3.93 -4.86 17.66
N LEU A 47 -4.61 -5.60 16.77
CA LEU A 47 -5.56 -6.64 17.14
C LEU A 47 -4.87 -7.84 17.80
N GLY A 48 -3.68 -8.22 17.33
CA GLY A 48 -2.88 -9.31 17.87
C GLY A 48 -2.09 -8.95 19.15
N CYS A 49 -2.21 -7.73 19.66
CA CYS A 49 -1.50 -7.27 20.84
C CYS A 49 -1.94 -8.03 22.10
N ARG A 50 -1.01 -8.78 22.68
CA ARG A 50 -1.23 -9.55 23.94
C ARG A 50 -0.80 -8.80 25.20
N MET A 51 -0.33 -7.57 25.06
CA MET A 51 0.05 -6.72 26.20
C MET A 51 -1.18 -6.23 26.96
N ASN A 52 -1.02 -5.87 28.24
CA ASN A 52 -2.08 -5.38 29.10
C ASN A 52 -1.74 -4.03 29.74
N GLY A 53 -2.73 -3.32 30.26
CA GLY A 53 -2.55 -2.10 31.05
C GLY A 53 -1.80 -0.99 30.31
N ALA A 54 -0.81 -0.41 30.96
CA ALA A 54 -0.03 0.71 30.41
C ALA A 54 0.80 0.31 29.17
N ALA A 55 1.36 -0.90 29.15
CA ALA A 55 2.13 -1.39 28.01
C ALA A 55 1.25 -1.51 26.76
N ARG A 56 0.01 -2.01 26.88
CA ARG A 56 -0.95 -2.05 25.78
C ARG A 56 -1.28 -0.65 25.27
N ARG A 57 -1.58 0.30 26.16
CA ARG A 57 -1.87 1.69 25.76
C ARG A 57 -0.70 2.28 24.97
N LEU A 58 0.53 2.12 25.47
CA LEU A 58 1.72 2.63 24.80
C LEU A 58 1.90 2.01 23.42
N PHE A 59 1.73 0.69 23.30
CA PHE A 59 1.83 -0.03 22.01
C PHE A 59 0.78 0.48 21.00
N ILE A 60 -0.49 0.57 21.40
CA ILE A 60 -1.59 1.03 20.52
C ILE A 60 -1.37 2.49 20.11
N THR A 61 -0.96 3.36 21.05
CA THR A 61 -0.63 4.76 20.76
C THR A 61 0.54 4.86 19.77
N GLY A 62 1.60 4.08 19.95
CA GLY A 62 2.73 4.04 19.02
C GLY A 62 2.32 3.62 17.61
N LYS A 63 1.44 2.63 17.48
CA LYS A 63 0.90 2.19 16.20
C LYS A 63 -0.04 3.23 15.57
N ALA A 64 -0.82 3.94 16.35
CA ALA A 64 -1.62 5.06 15.86
C ALA A 64 -0.72 6.20 15.34
N MET A 65 0.36 6.53 16.05
CA MET A 65 1.34 7.53 15.60
C MET A 65 2.06 7.13 14.33
N GLU A 66 2.35 5.85 14.14
CA GLU A 66 2.93 5.31 12.90
C GLU A 66 1.99 5.59 11.69
N ILE A 67 0.69 5.34 11.83
CA ILE A 67 -0.30 5.68 10.79
C ILE A 67 -0.32 7.19 10.53
N VAL A 68 -0.34 8.02 11.57
CA VAL A 68 -0.34 9.47 11.43
C VAL A 68 0.90 9.97 10.70
N ALA A 69 2.08 9.44 11.03
CA ALA A 69 3.32 9.81 10.36
C ALA A 69 3.28 9.49 8.85
N HIS A 70 2.72 8.34 8.47
CA HIS A 70 2.55 7.98 7.06
C HIS A 70 1.55 8.90 6.33
N VAL A 71 0.46 9.29 6.99
CA VAL A 71 -0.51 10.24 6.42
C VAL A 71 0.14 11.61 6.20
N ILE A 72 0.88 12.12 7.18
CA ILE A 72 1.59 13.41 7.06
C ILE A 72 2.61 13.33 5.92
N ASN A 73 3.43 12.29 5.87
CA ASN A 73 4.42 12.13 4.82
C ASN A 73 3.79 12.08 3.42
N SER A 74 2.66 11.38 3.25
CA SER A 74 1.95 11.37 1.97
C SER A 74 1.39 12.73 1.59
N THR A 75 0.91 13.51 2.54
CA THR A 75 0.42 14.88 2.29
C THR A 75 1.55 15.79 1.83
N ILE A 76 2.73 15.71 2.45
CA ILE A 76 3.92 16.46 2.06
C ILE A 76 4.38 16.06 0.65
N GLU A 77 4.40 14.78 0.33
CA GLU A 77 4.77 14.31 -1.00
C GLU A 77 3.75 14.74 -2.07
N GLU A 78 2.46 14.76 -1.77
CA GLU A 78 1.43 15.31 -2.65
C GLU A 78 1.63 16.80 -2.93
N GLU A 79 1.98 17.60 -1.91
CA GLU A 79 2.28 19.03 -2.09
C GLU A 79 3.53 19.27 -2.97
N LYS A 80 4.55 18.41 -2.85
CA LYS A 80 5.76 18.49 -3.68
C LYS A 80 5.53 18.12 -5.15
N HIS A 81 4.61 17.20 -5.44
CA HIS A 81 4.39 16.68 -6.79
C HIS A 81 3.22 17.36 -7.53
N GLY A 82 2.58 18.37 -6.95
CA GLY A 82 1.36 18.99 -7.45
C GLY A 82 0.16 18.04 -7.24
N ALA A 83 -0.89 18.55 -6.63
CA ALA A 83 -2.06 17.73 -6.30
C ALA A 83 -2.64 17.10 -7.58
N TRP A 84 -2.67 15.77 -7.64
CA TRP A 84 -3.39 15.04 -8.68
C TRP A 84 -4.88 15.34 -8.57
N SER A 85 -5.54 15.57 -9.70
CA SER A 85 -6.99 15.74 -9.71
C SER A 85 -7.68 14.47 -9.21
N PRO A 86 -8.93 14.55 -8.69
CA PRO A 86 -9.68 13.37 -8.27
C PRO A 86 -9.77 12.31 -9.38
N ARG A 87 -9.96 12.73 -10.63
CA ARG A 87 -10.00 11.83 -11.79
C ARG A 87 -8.66 11.12 -12.02
N GLU A 88 -7.54 11.80 -11.83
CA GLU A 88 -6.21 11.18 -11.97
C GLU A 88 -5.97 10.14 -10.87
N LEU A 89 -6.40 10.44 -9.65
CA LEU A 89 -6.33 9.48 -8.54
C LEU A 89 -7.18 8.23 -8.82
N GLU A 90 -8.40 8.41 -9.33
CA GLU A 90 -9.25 7.30 -9.78
C GLU A 90 -8.54 6.45 -10.85
N CYS A 91 -7.94 7.07 -11.87
CA CYS A 91 -7.17 6.35 -12.89
C CYS A 91 -6.03 5.51 -12.28
N PHE A 92 -5.31 6.04 -11.28
CA PHE A 92 -4.21 5.30 -10.66
C PHE A 92 -4.72 4.13 -9.80
N HIS A 93 -5.82 4.31 -9.08
CA HIS A 93 -6.46 3.22 -8.32
C HIS A 93 -7.04 2.15 -9.25
N GLU A 94 -7.67 2.54 -10.35
CA GLU A 94 -8.16 1.61 -11.37
C GLU A 94 -7.00 0.83 -12.01
N ALA A 95 -5.89 1.51 -12.34
CA ALA A 95 -4.70 0.86 -12.85
C ALA A 95 -4.16 -0.20 -11.88
N ARG A 96 -4.11 0.10 -10.59
CA ARG A 96 -3.73 -0.87 -9.56
C ARG A 96 -4.68 -2.08 -9.51
N SER A 97 -5.97 -1.84 -9.61
CA SER A 97 -6.98 -2.91 -9.61
C SER A 97 -6.83 -3.85 -10.81
N ILE A 98 -6.61 -3.28 -12.01
CA ILE A 98 -6.34 -4.06 -13.24
C ILE A 98 -5.07 -4.92 -13.06
N LEU A 99 -3.98 -4.35 -12.55
CA LEU A 99 -2.73 -5.09 -12.33
C LEU A 99 -2.89 -6.25 -11.35
N LEU A 100 -3.72 -6.09 -10.32
CA LEU A 100 -4.01 -7.17 -9.37
C LEU A 100 -4.92 -8.25 -9.96
N ALA A 101 -5.87 -7.86 -10.81
CA ALA A 101 -6.77 -8.80 -11.48
C ALA A 101 -6.05 -9.60 -12.59
N GLU A 102 -5.11 -8.97 -13.31
CA GLU A 102 -4.36 -9.56 -14.43
C GLU A 102 -2.90 -9.88 -14.02
N LEU A 103 -2.68 -10.29 -12.77
CA LEU A 103 -1.36 -10.39 -12.16
C LEU A 103 -0.42 -11.37 -12.88
N ALA A 104 -0.95 -12.45 -13.42
CA ALA A 104 -0.18 -13.45 -14.16
C ALA A 104 0.33 -12.95 -15.52
N ASP A 105 -0.46 -12.11 -16.19
CA ASP A 105 -0.13 -11.51 -17.49
C ASP A 105 -0.60 -10.05 -17.53
N PRO A 106 0.09 -9.14 -16.80
CA PRO A 106 -0.35 -7.76 -16.69
C PRO A 106 -0.12 -7.00 -17.99
N PRO A 107 -1.00 -6.03 -18.32
CA PRO A 107 -0.82 -5.17 -19.47
C PRO A 107 0.47 -4.36 -19.37
N SER A 108 1.05 -3.99 -20.50
CA SER A 108 2.14 -3.01 -20.54
C SER A 108 1.70 -1.68 -19.93
N VAL A 109 2.66 -0.88 -19.44
CA VAL A 109 2.34 0.45 -18.85
C VAL A 109 1.60 1.33 -19.85
N THR A 110 1.93 1.24 -21.13
CA THR A 110 1.26 1.99 -22.20
C THR A 110 -0.19 1.54 -22.40
N GLU A 111 -0.42 0.24 -22.43
CA GLU A 111 -1.77 -0.32 -22.53
C GLU A 111 -2.59 -0.02 -21.28
N LEU A 112 -2.00 -0.18 -20.10
CA LEU A 112 -2.63 0.16 -18.83
C LEU A 112 -3.07 1.62 -18.78
N ALA A 113 -2.19 2.53 -19.18
CA ALA A 113 -2.49 3.96 -19.24
C ALA A 113 -3.65 4.26 -20.20
N ARG A 114 -3.67 3.60 -21.36
CA ARG A 114 -4.78 3.72 -22.33
C ARG A 114 -6.11 3.25 -21.72
N ARG A 115 -6.12 2.11 -21.02
CA ARG A 115 -7.32 1.55 -20.39
C ARG A 115 -7.93 2.48 -19.35
N VAL A 116 -7.08 3.13 -18.54
CA VAL A 116 -7.54 4.05 -17.47
C VAL A 116 -7.65 5.51 -17.91
N GLY A 117 -7.50 5.80 -19.20
CA GLY A 117 -7.73 7.14 -19.75
C GLY A 117 -6.64 8.18 -19.43
N THR A 118 -5.38 7.73 -19.32
CA THR A 118 -4.22 8.61 -19.10
C THR A 118 -3.06 8.26 -20.04
N ASN A 119 -1.90 8.89 -19.89
CA ASN A 119 -0.70 8.55 -20.64
C ASN A 119 0.33 7.82 -19.75
N ALA A 120 1.24 7.06 -20.37
CA ALA A 120 2.23 6.24 -19.66
C ALA A 120 3.13 7.04 -18.72
N LYS A 121 3.54 8.27 -19.11
CA LYS A 121 4.38 9.14 -18.29
C LYS A 121 3.66 9.58 -17.03
N LYS A 122 2.42 10.05 -17.17
CA LYS A 122 1.57 10.49 -16.06
C LYS A 122 1.21 9.31 -15.14
N LEU A 123 0.85 8.16 -15.73
CA LEU A 123 0.57 6.95 -14.96
C LEU A 123 1.80 6.53 -14.15
N GLY A 124 2.99 6.46 -14.76
CA GLY A 124 4.22 6.07 -14.06
C GLY A 124 4.55 7.00 -12.89
N ALA A 125 4.45 8.32 -13.09
CA ALA A 125 4.70 9.31 -12.05
C ALA A 125 3.68 9.23 -10.92
N GLY A 126 2.37 9.22 -11.25
CA GLY A 126 1.30 9.18 -10.27
C GLY A 126 1.24 7.86 -9.52
N PHE A 127 1.46 6.74 -10.22
CA PHE A 127 1.51 5.42 -9.60
C PHE A 127 2.65 5.33 -8.58
N ASN A 128 3.86 5.80 -8.94
CA ASN A 128 4.99 5.81 -8.02
C ASN A 128 4.77 6.75 -6.83
N ALA A 129 4.19 7.92 -7.06
CA ALA A 129 3.86 8.87 -6.00
C ALA A 129 2.81 8.32 -5.02
N LEU A 130 1.78 7.63 -5.55
CA LEU A 130 0.65 7.15 -4.76
C LEU A 130 0.94 5.82 -4.04
N PHE A 131 1.70 4.91 -4.68
CA PHE A 131 1.94 3.55 -4.18
C PHE A 131 3.40 3.32 -3.73
N GLY A 132 4.25 4.34 -3.77
CA GLY A 132 5.63 4.31 -3.29
C GLY A 132 6.59 3.46 -4.13
N GLN A 133 6.15 2.95 -5.28
CA GLN A 133 6.96 2.11 -6.16
C GLN A 133 6.49 2.15 -7.61
N PRO A 134 7.40 1.96 -8.58
CA PRO A 134 7.04 1.87 -9.99
C PRO A 134 6.11 0.69 -10.28
N VAL A 135 5.30 0.79 -11.36
CA VAL A 135 4.35 -0.26 -11.79
C VAL A 135 5.00 -1.65 -11.85
N TYR A 136 6.19 -1.74 -12.45
CA TYR A 136 6.89 -3.03 -12.56
C TYR A 136 7.26 -3.63 -11.18
N ALA A 137 7.75 -2.80 -10.26
CA ALA A 137 8.08 -3.24 -8.91
C ALA A 137 6.83 -3.68 -8.14
N PHE A 138 5.72 -2.97 -8.32
CA PHE A 138 4.43 -3.32 -7.74
C PHE A 138 3.95 -4.70 -8.20
N VAL A 139 3.95 -4.96 -9.52
CA VAL A 139 3.56 -6.26 -10.08
C VAL A 139 4.45 -7.38 -9.52
N LYS A 140 5.77 -7.18 -9.54
CA LYS A 140 6.73 -8.14 -9.01
C LYS A 140 6.48 -8.47 -7.54
N THR A 141 6.29 -7.46 -6.72
CA THR A 141 5.98 -7.59 -5.29
C THR A 141 4.67 -8.34 -5.07
N SER A 142 3.61 -7.92 -5.76
CA SER A 142 2.28 -8.53 -5.64
C SER A 142 2.26 -10.00 -6.06
N ARG A 143 3.01 -10.38 -7.11
CA ARG A 143 3.18 -11.78 -7.53
C ARG A 143 3.80 -12.64 -6.43
N LEU A 144 4.88 -12.15 -5.81
CA LEU A 144 5.57 -12.90 -4.76
C LEU A 144 4.74 -12.99 -3.48
N ASP A 145 3.99 -11.93 -3.14
CA ASP A 145 3.10 -11.94 -1.99
C ASP A 145 1.90 -12.88 -2.21
N ALA A 146 1.32 -12.91 -3.41
CA ALA A 146 0.28 -13.88 -3.78
C ALA A 146 0.79 -15.32 -3.73
N ALA A 147 2.00 -15.56 -4.26
CA ALA A 147 2.63 -16.88 -4.19
C ALA A 147 2.85 -17.35 -2.74
N ARG A 148 3.31 -16.46 -1.88
CA ARG A 148 3.48 -16.74 -0.46
C ARG A 148 2.15 -17.14 0.20
N GLN A 149 1.08 -16.38 -0.07
CA GLN A 149 -0.25 -16.71 0.47
C GLN A 149 -0.75 -18.08 0.01
N MET A 150 -0.53 -18.46 -1.26
CA MET A 150 -0.90 -19.77 -1.78
C MET A 150 -0.12 -20.90 -1.09
N LEU A 151 1.17 -20.74 -0.89
CA LEU A 151 2.01 -21.73 -0.21
C LEU A 151 1.63 -21.85 1.28
N GLU A 152 1.35 -20.76 1.95
CA GLU A 152 0.87 -20.75 3.35
C GLU A 152 -0.54 -21.37 3.49
N ALA A 153 -1.36 -21.28 2.43
CA ALA A 153 -2.68 -21.92 2.37
C ALA A 153 -2.62 -23.44 2.07
N GLY A 154 -1.43 -24.00 1.88
CA GLY A 154 -1.22 -25.44 1.69
C GLY A 154 -1.06 -25.91 0.25
N GLU A 155 -0.92 -25.01 -0.72
CA GLU A 155 -0.54 -25.41 -2.09
C GLU A 155 0.90 -25.93 -2.09
N THR A 156 1.06 -27.22 -2.40
CA THR A 156 2.35 -27.92 -2.29
C THR A 156 3.20 -27.84 -3.54
N SER A 157 2.60 -27.51 -4.69
CA SER A 157 3.31 -27.44 -5.98
C SER A 157 3.90 -26.07 -6.24
N VAL A 158 5.14 -25.85 -5.85
CA VAL A 158 5.89 -24.60 -6.13
C VAL A 158 5.89 -24.24 -7.62
N THR A 159 5.94 -25.26 -8.51
CA THR A 159 5.88 -25.06 -9.95
C THR A 159 4.54 -24.49 -10.40
N ASN A 160 3.44 -25.02 -9.85
CA ASN A 160 2.09 -24.52 -10.16
C ASN A 160 1.90 -23.10 -9.61
N VAL A 161 2.31 -22.84 -8.38
CA VAL A 161 2.29 -21.51 -7.78
C VAL A 161 3.05 -20.50 -8.64
N ALA A 162 4.28 -20.84 -9.07
CA ALA A 162 5.07 -19.97 -9.93
C ALA A 162 4.33 -19.59 -11.22
N ARG A 163 3.78 -20.59 -11.91
CA ARG A 163 3.00 -20.36 -13.15
C ARG A 163 1.75 -19.55 -12.90
N TYR A 164 1.02 -19.83 -11.83
CA TYR A 164 -0.21 -19.12 -11.48
C TYR A 164 0.02 -17.62 -11.27
N VAL A 165 1.13 -17.26 -10.65
CA VAL A 165 1.49 -15.86 -10.44
C VAL A 165 2.30 -15.23 -11.58
N GLY A 166 2.45 -15.93 -12.71
CA GLY A 166 3.09 -15.41 -13.91
C GLY A 166 4.63 -15.43 -13.91
N TYR A 167 5.24 -16.35 -13.13
CA TYR A 167 6.68 -16.61 -13.17
C TYR A 167 7.03 -17.89 -13.93
N GLN A 168 8.18 -17.86 -14.60
CA GLN A 168 8.84 -19.09 -14.99
C GLN A 168 9.42 -19.78 -13.75
N PRO A 169 9.21 -21.09 -13.54
CA PRO A 169 9.62 -21.78 -12.30
C PRO A 169 11.09 -21.60 -11.92
N GLN A 170 11.98 -21.56 -12.91
CA GLN A 170 13.41 -21.36 -12.71
C GLN A 170 13.77 -19.99 -12.14
N HIS A 171 13.01 -18.96 -12.46
CA HIS A 171 13.22 -17.60 -11.97
C HIS A 171 12.49 -17.35 -10.64
N PHE A 172 11.40 -18.06 -10.42
CA PHE A 172 10.58 -17.90 -9.22
C PHE A 172 11.37 -18.16 -7.93
N ALA A 173 12.08 -19.30 -7.85
CA ALA A 173 12.79 -19.67 -6.64
C ALA A 173 13.86 -18.63 -6.22
N THR A 174 14.56 -18.05 -7.20
CA THR A 174 15.57 -17.01 -6.94
C THR A 174 14.92 -15.73 -6.42
N GLU A 175 13.84 -15.28 -7.05
CA GLU A 175 13.14 -14.06 -6.66
C GLU A 175 12.43 -14.20 -5.32
N PHE A 176 11.86 -15.38 -5.06
CA PHE A 176 11.16 -15.68 -3.82
C PHE A 176 12.14 -15.71 -2.63
N ARG A 177 13.29 -16.40 -2.78
CA ARG A 177 14.37 -16.37 -1.78
C ARG A 177 14.86 -14.96 -1.50
N ARG A 178 15.11 -14.18 -2.55
CA ARG A 178 15.59 -12.81 -2.40
C ARG A 178 14.64 -11.93 -1.61
N ARG A 179 13.34 -12.16 -1.73
CA ARG A 179 12.33 -11.36 -1.03
C ARG A 179 12.08 -11.83 0.39
N PHE A 180 12.03 -13.13 0.64
CA PHE A 180 11.58 -13.70 1.92
C PHE A 180 12.69 -14.34 2.75
N GLY A 181 13.89 -14.48 2.22
CA GLY A 181 15.04 -15.01 2.95
C GLY A 181 15.01 -16.54 3.17
N ILE A 182 14.26 -17.27 2.37
CA ILE A 182 14.03 -18.72 2.48
C ILE A 182 14.57 -19.44 1.25
#